data_04eb1c763daa7917810ec9d1048339b4
#
_entry.id   04eb1c763daa7917810ec9d1048339b4
#
_cell.length_a   1.000
_cell.length_b   1.000
_cell.length_c   1.000
_cell.angle_alpha   90.00
_cell.angle_beta   90.00
_cell.angle_gamma   90.00
#
_symmetry.space_group_name_H-M   'P 1'
#
loop_
_entity.id
_entity.type
_entity.pdbx_description
1 polymer ?
#
loop_
_entity_poly.entity_id
_entity_poly.type
_entity_poly.pdbx_seq_one_letter_code
_entity_poly.pdbx_strand_id
1 'polypeptide(L)'
;ERNALSCGSIEHKMGIKASATCVINFDGATGYLIGEANRGLAAMFTMMNYERLSIGIQGIGCAEASYQSAVGYARERLQSRAASGPQAQDKMADPIIVHADVRRMLLSMKAMTEGGRAFACYVGQQLDLSKFSIDATERQAAEALVALLTPVAKAFFTDTGLDSCIHGQQVFGGHGYIREWGQEQLVRDVRIAQIYEGTNGIQAMDLLGRKVVTNGGAALRQFASEIRHFAQQHPASYGSELVTALERLEAVSGWLLEQAKADANAVGAAAVEYLHLFGYVAYAYMWARM
;
A
#
# COMPACT_ATOMS: atom_id res chain seq x y z
N GLU A 1 25.38 25.77 23.90
CA GLU A 1 24.20 25.93 24.78
C GLU A 1 23.05 25.07 24.29
N ARG A 2 22.26 24.59 25.24
CA ARG A 2 21.08 23.77 24.92
C ARG A 2 19.90 24.69 24.64
N ASN A 3 19.14 24.44 23.55
CA ASN A 3 17.97 25.25 23.23
C ASN A 3 16.85 25.06 24.30
N ALA A 4 16.05 26.07 24.53
CA ALA A 4 15.00 26.09 25.55
C ALA A 4 13.76 25.30 25.04
N LEU A 5 13.87 23.97 25.06
CA LEU A 5 12.76 23.08 24.72
C LEU A 5 12.76 21.86 25.67
N SER A 6 11.59 21.31 25.90
CA SER A 6 11.41 20.12 26.74
C SER A 6 10.33 19.19 26.15
N CYS A 7 10.44 17.90 26.47
CA CYS A 7 9.38 16.94 26.20
C CYS A 7 8.37 16.98 27.33
N GLY A 8 7.17 17.45 27.04
CA GLY A 8 6.07 17.52 28.03
C GLY A 8 5.41 16.18 28.31
N SER A 9 5.26 15.34 27.26
CA SER A 9 4.71 13.99 27.40
C SER A 9 5.11 13.12 26.21
N ILE A 10 4.99 11.79 26.41
CA ILE A 10 5.12 10.79 25.35
C ILE A 10 3.77 10.06 25.25
N GLU A 11 3.24 9.92 24.04
CA GLU A 11 1.94 9.30 23.81
C GLU A 11 1.99 7.76 24.00
N HIS A 12 1.01 7.22 24.71
CA HIS A 12 0.80 5.79 24.88
C HIS A 12 0.03 5.21 23.68
N LYS A 13 0.76 4.85 22.63
CA LYS A 13 0.17 4.37 21.38
C LYS A 13 -0.19 2.90 21.38
N MET A 14 -1.08 2.48 20.47
CA MET A 14 -1.46 1.09 20.21
C MET A 14 -0.26 0.27 19.73
N GLY A 15 0.50 0.76 18.76
CA GLY A 15 1.67 0.13 18.14
C GLY A 15 2.81 1.11 17.93
N ILE A 16 3.85 0.68 17.21
CA ILE A 16 5.10 1.43 16.94
C ILE A 16 5.64 2.16 18.18
N LYS A 17 5.64 1.50 19.33
CA LYS A 17 5.96 2.11 20.62
C LYS A 17 7.41 2.56 20.74
N ALA A 18 8.31 1.94 19.98
CA ALA A 18 9.72 2.32 19.93
C ALA A 18 9.96 3.68 19.21
N SER A 19 9.00 4.14 18.39
CA SER A 19 9.01 5.47 17.78
C SER A 19 8.19 6.41 18.65
N ALA A 20 8.84 7.24 19.48
CA ALA A 20 8.15 8.13 20.40
C ALA A 20 7.37 9.23 19.67
N THR A 21 6.11 9.44 20.06
CA THR A 21 5.30 10.61 19.69
C THR A 21 5.23 11.52 20.90
N CYS A 22 5.74 12.74 20.77
CA CYS A 22 5.94 13.62 21.92
C CYS A 22 5.19 14.92 21.78
N VAL A 23 4.77 15.47 22.92
CA VAL A 23 4.41 16.90 23.04
C VAL A 23 5.69 17.66 23.35
N ILE A 24 6.09 18.56 22.46
CA ILE A 24 7.28 19.38 22.65
C ILE A 24 6.87 20.80 23.06
N ASN A 25 7.37 21.25 24.22
CA ASN A 25 7.22 22.61 24.70
C ASN A 25 8.42 23.46 24.27
N PHE A 26 8.12 24.63 23.71
CA PHE A 26 9.12 25.62 23.29
C PHE A 26 9.03 26.84 24.22
N ASP A 27 9.83 26.84 25.26
CA ASP A 27 9.79 27.85 26.32
C ASP A 27 10.81 28.98 26.05
N GLY A 28 10.60 29.71 24.96
CA GLY A 28 11.54 30.71 24.48
C GLY A 28 12.68 30.14 23.65
N ALA A 29 12.48 28.99 23.02
CA ALA A 29 13.44 28.37 22.13
C ALA A 29 13.79 29.27 20.94
N THR A 30 15.07 29.33 20.60
CA THR A 30 15.56 30.06 19.43
C THR A 30 15.42 29.21 18.17
N GLY A 31 14.72 29.72 17.15
CA GLY A 31 14.55 29.12 15.84
C GLY A 31 14.97 30.04 14.71
N TYR A 32 15.27 29.47 13.55
CA TYR A 32 15.63 30.22 12.34
C TYR A 32 14.65 29.84 11.22
N LEU A 33 14.15 30.86 10.51
CA LEU A 33 13.27 30.65 9.37
C LEU A 33 14.06 30.01 8.21
N ILE A 34 13.54 28.89 7.69
CA ILE A 34 14.04 28.24 6.48
C ILE A 34 13.02 28.43 5.37
N GLY A 35 13.42 29.07 4.26
CA GLY A 35 12.53 29.42 3.17
C GLY A 35 11.79 30.76 3.39
N GLU A 36 10.69 30.95 2.69
CA GLU A 36 9.90 32.19 2.74
C GLU A 36 8.86 32.15 3.86
N ALA A 37 8.62 33.29 4.50
CA ALA A 37 7.59 33.42 5.51
C ALA A 37 6.20 33.04 4.94
N ASN A 38 5.40 32.32 5.75
CA ASN A 38 4.06 31.85 5.38
C ASN A 38 4.02 30.84 4.23
N ARG A 39 5.15 30.24 3.82
CA ARG A 39 5.26 29.21 2.77
C ARG A 39 5.63 27.83 3.31
N GLY A 40 5.57 27.61 4.61
CA GLY A 40 5.99 26.36 5.27
C GLY A 40 5.26 25.12 4.77
N LEU A 41 3.97 25.23 4.45
CA LEU A 41 3.18 24.11 3.91
C LEU A 41 3.73 23.63 2.56
N ALA A 42 4.11 24.54 1.67
CA ALA A 42 4.72 24.19 0.38
C ALA A 42 6.09 23.49 0.57
N ALA A 43 6.90 23.98 1.51
CA ALA A 43 8.19 23.36 1.86
C ALA A 43 7.99 21.95 2.43
N MET A 44 6.98 21.73 3.29
CA MET A 44 6.65 20.43 3.86
C MET A 44 6.25 19.40 2.79
N PHE A 45 5.54 19.82 1.73
CA PHE A 45 5.16 18.92 0.65
C PHE A 45 6.34 18.30 -0.10
N THR A 46 7.52 18.94 -0.08
CA THR A 46 8.73 18.35 -0.63
C THR A 46 9.08 17.02 0.07
N MET A 47 8.91 16.96 1.38
CA MET A 47 9.12 15.75 2.18
C MET A 47 7.95 14.76 2.05
N MET A 48 6.71 15.24 2.16
CA MET A 48 5.52 14.39 2.26
C MET A 48 5.29 13.47 1.05
N ASN A 49 5.72 13.85 -0.14
CA ASN A 49 5.58 13.00 -1.32
C ASN A 49 6.44 11.72 -1.21
N TYR A 50 7.60 11.81 -0.56
CA TYR A 50 8.45 10.65 -0.27
C TYR A 50 7.89 9.83 0.89
N GLU A 51 7.44 10.50 1.95
CA GLU A 51 6.90 9.84 3.14
C GLU A 51 5.69 8.97 2.81
N ARG A 52 4.82 9.40 1.90
CA ARG A 52 3.67 8.59 1.49
C ARG A 52 4.08 7.23 0.90
N LEU A 53 5.11 7.22 0.04
CA LEU A 53 5.64 5.95 -0.50
C LEU A 53 6.30 5.13 0.61
N SER A 54 7.10 5.76 1.49
CA SER A 54 7.75 5.10 2.63
C SER A 54 6.74 4.45 3.57
N ILE A 55 5.61 5.13 3.85
CA ILE A 55 4.53 4.58 4.66
C ILE A 55 3.83 3.39 3.95
N GLY A 56 3.67 3.47 2.66
CA GLY A 56 3.22 2.31 1.87
C GLY A 56 4.16 1.11 2.04
N ILE A 57 5.47 1.34 1.92
CA ILE A 57 6.50 0.31 2.10
C ILE A 57 6.50 -0.25 3.53
N GLN A 58 6.21 0.56 4.56
CA GLN A 58 6.01 0.08 5.93
C GLN A 58 4.89 -0.97 5.99
N GLY A 59 3.77 -0.74 5.28
CA GLY A 59 2.68 -1.71 5.17
C GLY A 59 3.14 -3.05 4.57
N ILE A 60 3.90 -2.97 3.47
CA ILE A 60 4.50 -4.17 2.83
C ILE A 60 5.48 -4.87 3.77
N GLY A 61 6.31 -4.13 4.50
CA GLY A 61 7.28 -4.70 5.44
C GLY A 61 6.62 -5.49 6.57
N CYS A 62 5.54 -4.97 7.15
CA CYS A 62 4.75 -5.69 8.16
C CYS A 62 4.08 -6.94 7.56
N ALA A 63 3.51 -6.83 6.34
CA ALA A 63 2.90 -7.95 5.63
C ALA A 63 3.91 -9.07 5.37
N GLU A 64 5.11 -8.73 4.91
CA GLU A 64 6.20 -9.68 4.65
C GLU A 64 6.64 -10.41 5.92
N ALA A 65 6.87 -9.67 7.00
CA ALA A 65 7.25 -10.27 8.29
C ALA A 65 6.18 -11.23 8.80
N SER A 66 4.89 -10.85 8.67
CA SER A 66 3.76 -11.69 9.03
C SER A 66 3.69 -12.94 8.15
N TYR A 67 3.85 -12.79 6.83
CA TYR A 67 3.81 -13.89 5.88
C TYR A 67 4.91 -14.92 6.13
N GLN A 68 6.16 -14.50 6.26
CA GLN A 68 7.30 -15.40 6.49
C GLN A 68 7.11 -16.21 7.77
N SER A 69 6.70 -15.56 8.85
CA SER A 69 6.40 -16.23 10.12
C SER A 69 5.23 -17.21 9.98
N ALA A 70 4.15 -16.81 9.29
CA ALA A 70 2.96 -17.64 9.11
C ALA A 70 3.24 -18.89 8.26
N VAL A 71 4.07 -18.79 7.22
CA VAL A 71 4.49 -19.96 6.40
C VAL A 71 5.31 -20.94 7.25
N GLY A 72 6.27 -20.44 8.03
CA GLY A 72 7.06 -21.29 8.94
C GLY A 72 6.16 -22.03 9.93
N TYR A 73 5.30 -21.30 10.62
CA TYR A 73 4.34 -21.90 11.57
C TYR A 73 3.43 -22.93 10.91
N ALA A 74 2.87 -22.62 9.72
CA ALA A 74 1.95 -23.50 9.01
C ALA A 74 2.60 -24.81 8.55
N ARG A 75 3.90 -24.84 8.31
CA ARG A 75 4.66 -26.05 7.96
C ARG A 75 4.95 -26.93 9.17
N GLU A 76 5.06 -26.37 10.35
CA GLU A 76 5.44 -27.08 11.58
C GLU A 76 4.21 -27.49 12.43
N ARG A 77 3.20 -26.65 12.50
CA ARG A 77 2.00 -26.87 13.32
C ARG A 77 1.20 -28.03 12.77
N LEU A 78 1.05 -29.07 13.58
CA LEU A 78 0.23 -30.23 13.26
C LEU A 78 -1.19 -30.06 13.83
N GLN A 79 -2.21 -30.21 12.99
CA GLN A 79 -3.61 -30.22 13.43
C GLN A 79 -4.53 -30.83 12.36
N SER A 80 -5.38 -31.77 12.78
CA SER A 80 -6.33 -32.46 11.91
C SER A 80 -5.66 -33.23 10.75
N ARG A 81 -6.47 -33.75 9.82
CA ARG A 81 -6.02 -34.40 8.59
C ARG A 81 -6.55 -33.63 7.38
N ALA A 82 -5.82 -33.65 6.29
CA ALA A 82 -6.30 -33.11 5.04
C ALA A 82 -7.56 -33.87 4.57
N ALA A 83 -8.50 -33.15 3.96
CA ALA A 83 -9.73 -33.74 3.43
C ALA A 83 -9.46 -34.81 2.34
N SER A 84 -8.31 -34.72 1.66
CA SER A 84 -7.83 -35.68 0.67
C SER A 84 -7.12 -36.91 1.27
N GLY A 85 -7.13 -37.05 2.58
CA GLY A 85 -6.42 -38.09 3.33
C GLY A 85 -5.08 -37.64 3.92
N PRO A 86 -4.49 -38.46 4.82
CA PRO A 86 -3.24 -38.11 5.52
C PRO A 86 -2.11 -37.77 4.57
N GLN A 87 -1.49 -36.60 4.75
CA GLN A 87 -0.33 -36.14 3.98
C GLN A 87 1.00 -36.44 4.67
N ALA A 88 1.00 -36.47 6.02
CA ALA A 88 2.12 -36.89 6.84
C ALA A 88 1.76 -38.20 7.57
N GLN A 89 1.97 -39.33 6.90
CA GLN A 89 1.55 -40.65 7.39
C GLN A 89 2.27 -41.10 8.67
N ASP A 90 3.49 -40.62 8.86
CA ASP A 90 4.36 -40.86 10.02
C ASP A 90 4.00 -40.02 11.26
N LYS A 91 3.06 -39.05 11.12
CA LYS A 91 2.68 -38.13 12.18
C LYS A 91 1.21 -38.36 12.61
N MET A 92 0.89 -37.94 13.84
CA MET A 92 -0.49 -38.06 14.36
C MET A 92 -1.50 -37.13 13.69
N ALA A 93 -1.03 -36.03 13.07
CA ALA A 93 -1.83 -35.07 12.34
C ALA A 93 -1.01 -34.49 11.18
N ASP A 94 -1.65 -33.82 10.25
CA ASP A 94 -0.96 -33.14 9.14
C ASP A 94 -0.52 -31.73 9.54
N PRO A 95 0.55 -31.17 8.91
CA PRO A 95 0.85 -29.76 8.99
C PRO A 95 -0.32 -28.93 8.48
N ILE A 96 -0.64 -27.83 9.16
CA ILE A 96 -1.83 -27.03 8.80
C ILE A 96 -1.75 -26.40 7.41
N ILE A 97 -0.56 -26.29 6.82
CA ILE A 97 -0.37 -25.79 5.45
C ILE A 97 -1.11 -26.62 4.39
N VAL A 98 -1.50 -27.87 4.70
CA VAL A 98 -2.26 -28.72 3.75
C VAL A 98 -3.74 -28.31 3.64
N HIS A 99 -4.26 -27.57 4.60
CA HIS A 99 -5.67 -27.16 4.62
C HIS A 99 -5.93 -26.02 3.64
N ALA A 100 -7.03 -26.13 2.90
CA ALA A 100 -7.33 -25.21 1.79
C ALA A 100 -7.45 -23.75 2.23
N ASP A 101 -8.08 -23.47 3.38
CA ASP A 101 -8.23 -22.09 3.88
C ASP A 101 -6.90 -21.49 4.36
N VAL A 102 -6.04 -22.29 4.97
CA VAL A 102 -4.67 -21.86 5.32
C VAL A 102 -3.89 -21.51 4.06
N ARG A 103 -3.98 -22.33 3.01
CA ARG A 103 -3.36 -22.03 1.70
C ARG A 103 -3.91 -20.77 1.07
N ARG A 104 -5.24 -20.57 1.13
CA ARG A 104 -5.87 -19.33 0.62
C ARG A 104 -5.28 -18.09 1.31
N MET A 105 -5.21 -18.09 2.65
CA MET A 105 -4.63 -16.97 3.39
C MET A 105 -3.17 -16.74 3.02
N LEU A 106 -2.34 -17.77 3.02
CA LEU A 106 -0.92 -17.66 2.67
C LEU A 106 -0.70 -17.20 1.22
N LEU A 107 -1.50 -17.69 0.26
CA LEU A 107 -1.42 -17.25 -1.13
C LEU A 107 -1.85 -15.78 -1.28
N SER A 108 -2.89 -15.35 -0.57
CA SER A 108 -3.31 -13.94 -0.55
C SER A 108 -2.21 -13.04 0.01
N MET A 109 -1.62 -13.41 1.16
CA MET A 109 -0.51 -12.67 1.75
C MET A 109 0.66 -12.56 0.77
N LYS A 110 1.08 -13.67 0.15
CA LYS A 110 2.17 -13.73 -0.83
C LYS A 110 1.88 -12.83 -2.03
N ALA A 111 0.71 -12.98 -2.63
CA ALA A 111 0.33 -12.23 -3.83
C ALA A 111 0.34 -10.71 -3.56
N MET A 112 -0.21 -10.27 -2.43
CA MET A 112 -0.23 -8.85 -2.06
C MET A 112 1.14 -8.32 -1.71
N THR A 113 1.97 -9.07 -1.00
CA THR A 113 3.31 -8.64 -0.60
C THR A 113 4.27 -8.54 -1.80
N GLU A 114 4.34 -9.57 -2.64
CA GLU A 114 5.23 -9.58 -3.80
C GLU A 114 4.79 -8.58 -4.88
N GLY A 115 3.49 -8.52 -5.18
CA GLY A 115 2.94 -7.51 -6.09
C GLY A 115 3.17 -6.08 -5.58
N GLY A 116 3.04 -5.88 -4.27
CA GLY A 116 3.34 -4.60 -3.61
C GLY A 116 4.81 -4.19 -3.74
N ARG A 117 5.73 -5.13 -3.56
CA ARG A 117 7.18 -4.88 -3.77
C ARG A 117 7.50 -4.47 -5.19
N ALA A 118 6.96 -5.20 -6.16
CA ALA A 118 7.16 -4.87 -7.58
C ALA A 118 6.59 -3.48 -7.90
N PHE A 119 5.40 -3.17 -7.38
CA PHE A 119 4.80 -1.85 -7.58
C PHE A 119 5.56 -0.73 -6.87
N ALA A 120 6.09 -0.97 -5.67
CA ALA A 120 6.95 0.00 -4.97
C ALA A 120 8.23 0.29 -5.77
N CYS A 121 8.88 -0.74 -6.33
CA CYS A 121 10.03 -0.57 -7.22
C CYS A 121 9.68 0.21 -8.49
N TYR A 122 8.52 -0.08 -9.10
CA TYR A 122 8.05 0.65 -10.28
C TYR A 122 7.83 2.14 -9.97
N VAL A 123 7.13 2.46 -8.88
CA VAL A 123 6.93 3.87 -8.46
C VAL A 123 8.24 4.54 -8.11
N GLY A 124 9.17 3.83 -7.44
CA GLY A 124 10.53 4.32 -7.14
C GLY A 124 11.31 4.63 -8.42
N GLN A 125 11.23 3.78 -9.44
CA GLN A 125 11.84 4.04 -10.74
C GLN A 125 11.27 5.31 -11.40
N GLN A 126 9.94 5.49 -11.36
CA GLN A 126 9.33 6.71 -11.89
C GLN A 126 9.79 7.97 -11.10
N LEU A 127 9.98 7.85 -9.79
CA LEU A 127 10.54 8.92 -8.96
C LEU A 127 11.96 9.31 -9.41
N ASP A 128 12.81 8.33 -9.69
CA ASP A 128 14.17 8.59 -10.17
C ASP A 128 14.16 9.23 -11.57
N LEU A 129 13.35 8.69 -12.49
CA LEU A 129 13.20 9.24 -13.84
C LEU A 129 12.69 10.69 -13.81
N SER A 130 11.72 11.00 -12.94
CA SER A 130 11.17 12.35 -12.81
C SER A 130 12.22 13.39 -12.36
N LYS A 131 13.31 12.96 -11.74
CA LYS A 131 14.37 13.84 -11.23
C LYS A 131 15.62 13.84 -12.09
N PHE A 132 16.04 12.69 -12.54
CA PHE A 132 17.39 12.47 -13.05
C PHE A 132 17.45 12.14 -14.54
N SER A 133 16.33 11.86 -15.21
CA SER A 133 16.35 11.67 -16.67
C SER A 133 16.88 12.93 -17.37
N ILE A 134 17.72 12.74 -18.37
CA ILE A 134 18.22 13.84 -19.23
C ILE A 134 17.13 14.34 -20.21
N ASP A 135 16.16 13.48 -20.55
CA ASP A 135 15.04 13.84 -21.42
C ASP A 135 13.93 14.55 -20.62
N ALA A 136 13.62 15.77 -21.00
CA ALA A 136 12.58 16.57 -20.37
C ALA A 136 11.18 15.97 -20.53
N THR A 137 10.91 15.30 -21.64
CA THR A 137 9.63 14.65 -21.91
C THR A 137 9.45 13.44 -21.01
N GLU A 138 10.49 12.65 -20.85
CA GLU A 138 10.50 11.50 -19.93
C GLU A 138 10.33 11.95 -18.49
N ARG A 139 11.04 13.02 -18.06
CA ARG A 139 10.84 13.59 -16.72
C ARG A 139 9.40 13.98 -16.45
N GLN A 140 8.78 14.70 -17.37
CA GLN A 140 7.40 15.15 -17.23
C GLN A 140 6.40 13.99 -17.20
N ALA A 141 6.61 12.98 -18.05
CA ALA A 141 5.80 11.77 -18.09
C ALA A 141 5.91 10.99 -16.77
N ALA A 142 7.13 10.82 -16.25
CA ALA A 142 7.38 10.15 -14.98
C ALA A 142 6.79 10.92 -13.79
N GLU A 143 6.89 12.25 -13.76
CA GLU A 143 6.26 13.10 -12.74
C GLU A 143 4.73 12.90 -12.68
N ALA A 144 4.09 12.85 -13.85
CA ALA A 144 2.66 12.61 -13.95
C ALA A 144 2.26 11.22 -13.39
N LEU A 145 3.05 10.19 -13.69
CA LEU A 145 2.86 8.83 -13.14
C LEU A 145 3.09 8.79 -11.62
N VAL A 146 4.16 9.40 -11.12
CA VAL A 146 4.41 9.50 -9.66
C VAL A 146 3.23 10.16 -8.96
N ALA A 147 2.74 11.28 -9.50
CA ALA A 147 1.61 11.99 -8.92
C ALA A 147 0.32 11.15 -8.89
N LEU A 148 0.09 10.32 -9.91
CA LEU A 148 -1.06 9.41 -10.01
C LEU A 148 -0.93 8.22 -9.06
N LEU A 149 0.25 7.59 -9.02
CA LEU A 149 0.44 6.28 -8.38
C LEU A 149 0.78 6.37 -6.89
N THR A 150 1.31 7.49 -6.40
CA THR A 150 1.67 7.66 -4.98
C THR A 150 0.46 7.47 -4.04
N PRO A 151 -0.73 8.04 -4.28
CA PRO A 151 -1.90 7.78 -3.45
C PRO A 151 -2.30 6.29 -3.43
N VAL A 152 -2.20 5.60 -4.57
CA VAL A 152 -2.47 4.17 -4.68
C VAL A 152 -1.45 3.38 -3.87
N ALA A 153 -0.16 3.65 -4.07
CA ALA A 153 0.91 2.98 -3.33
C ALA A 153 0.73 3.14 -1.82
N LYS A 154 0.49 4.37 -1.33
CA LYS A 154 0.30 4.60 0.11
C LYS A 154 -0.91 3.86 0.66
N ALA A 155 -2.09 4.01 0.06
CA ALA A 155 -3.33 3.50 0.63
C ALA A 155 -3.47 1.98 0.39
N PHE A 156 -3.29 1.51 -0.83
CA PHE A 156 -3.47 0.10 -1.16
C PHE A 156 -2.44 -0.81 -0.47
N PHE A 157 -1.16 -0.37 -0.37
CA PHE A 157 -0.15 -1.13 0.36
C PHE A 157 -0.48 -1.25 1.84
N THR A 158 -0.97 -0.19 2.47
CA THR A 158 -1.26 -0.21 3.90
C THR A 158 -2.56 -0.95 4.23
N ASP A 159 -3.56 -0.92 3.35
CA ASP A 159 -4.79 -1.71 3.49
C ASP A 159 -4.50 -3.20 3.33
N THR A 160 -3.85 -3.60 2.22
CA THR A 160 -3.47 -5.00 1.98
C THR A 160 -2.40 -5.48 2.97
N GLY A 161 -1.60 -4.56 3.50
CA GLY A 161 -0.64 -4.82 4.57
C GLY A 161 -1.31 -5.23 5.87
N LEU A 162 -2.34 -4.50 6.29
CA LEU A 162 -3.15 -4.86 7.47
C LEU A 162 -3.86 -6.19 7.26
N ASP A 163 -4.52 -6.39 6.11
CA ASP A 163 -5.20 -7.65 5.79
C ASP A 163 -4.24 -8.84 5.83
N SER A 164 -3.03 -8.67 5.32
CA SER A 164 -1.98 -9.70 5.39
C SER A 164 -1.58 -10.00 6.85
N CYS A 165 -1.42 -8.99 7.70
CA CYS A 165 -1.12 -9.20 9.12
C CYS A 165 -2.27 -9.90 9.86
N ILE A 166 -3.53 -9.58 9.52
CA ILE A 166 -4.71 -10.26 10.07
C ILE A 166 -4.73 -11.73 9.62
N HIS A 167 -4.43 -12.01 8.35
CA HIS A 167 -4.33 -13.38 7.86
C HIS A 167 -3.22 -14.17 8.55
N GLY A 168 -2.04 -13.55 8.75
CA GLY A 168 -0.95 -14.18 9.49
C GLY A 168 -1.35 -14.52 10.93
N GLN A 169 -1.99 -13.58 11.63
CA GLN A 169 -2.53 -13.82 12.96
C GLN A 169 -3.56 -14.98 12.95
N GLN A 170 -4.43 -15.04 11.94
CA GLN A 170 -5.42 -16.10 11.79
C GLN A 170 -4.77 -17.47 11.55
N VAL A 171 -3.71 -17.55 10.73
CA VAL A 171 -2.95 -18.80 10.50
C VAL A 171 -2.38 -19.35 11.79
N PHE A 172 -1.92 -18.49 12.71
CA PHE A 172 -1.45 -18.92 14.05
C PHE A 172 -2.58 -19.37 14.99
N GLY A 173 -3.86 -19.07 14.66
CA GLY A 173 -4.98 -19.38 15.54
C GLY A 173 -4.84 -18.69 16.91
N GLY A 174 -5.13 -19.39 18.00
CA GLY A 174 -5.00 -18.83 19.36
C GLY A 174 -3.60 -18.31 19.70
N HIS A 175 -2.55 -18.92 19.17
CA HIS A 175 -1.17 -18.45 19.33
C HIS A 175 -0.98 -17.06 18.71
N GLY A 176 -1.64 -16.73 17.62
CA GLY A 176 -1.56 -15.42 16.97
C GLY A 176 -2.07 -14.26 17.84
N TYR A 177 -2.87 -14.56 18.86
CA TYR A 177 -3.39 -13.57 19.80
C TYR A 177 -2.49 -13.36 21.03
N ILE A 178 -1.49 -14.22 21.21
CA ILE A 178 -0.56 -14.22 22.35
C ILE A 178 0.70 -13.44 21.96
N ARG A 179 1.14 -12.51 22.81
CA ARG A 179 2.28 -11.60 22.55
C ARG A 179 3.58 -12.30 22.21
N GLU A 180 3.86 -13.42 22.84
CA GLU A 180 5.09 -14.21 22.65
C GLU A 180 5.30 -14.65 21.20
N TRP A 181 4.22 -14.79 20.42
CA TRP A 181 4.29 -15.20 19.01
C TRP A 181 4.48 -14.05 18.03
N GLY A 182 4.35 -12.80 18.46
CA GLY A 182 4.68 -11.59 17.70
C GLY A 182 3.65 -11.18 16.65
N GLN A 183 2.71 -12.02 16.23
CA GLN A 183 1.75 -11.69 15.18
C GLN A 183 0.79 -10.55 15.57
N GLU A 184 0.36 -10.51 16.82
CA GLU A 184 -0.53 -9.45 17.32
C GLU A 184 0.12 -8.07 17.23
N GLN A 185 1.46 -8.00 17.42
CA GLN A 185 2.21 -6.76 17.32
C GLN A 185 2.22 -6.23 15.89
N LEU A 186 2.38 -7.09 14.89
CA LEU A 186 2.37 -6.67 13.48
C LEU A 186 1.02 -6.04 13.09
N VAL A 187 -0.10 -6.59 13.59
CA VAL A 187 -1.44 -6.00 13.40
C VAL A 187 -1.54 -4.63 14.05
N ARG A 188 -1.00 -4.45 15.27
CA ARG A 188 -1.02 -3.16 15.97
C ARG A 188 -0.11 -2.13 15.28
N ASP A 189 1.06 -2.54 14.85
CA ASP A 189 2.07 -1.64 14.29
C ASP A 189 1.70 -1.18 12.88
N VAL A 190 1.11 -2.05 12.03
CA VAL A 190 0.70 -1.67 10.68
C VAL A 190 -0.52 -0.75 10.65
N ARG A 191 -1.39 -0.82 11.68
CA ARG A 191 -2.66 -0.08 11.69
C ARG A 191 -2.51 1.43 11.54
N ILE A 192 -1.46 2.01 12.10
CA ILE A 192 -1.22 3.46 12.01
C ILE A 192 -0.95 3.92 10.58
N ALA A 193 -0.38 3.04 9.75
CA ALA A 193 -0.02 3.36 8.38
C ALA A 193 -1.23 3.75 7.49
N GLN A 194 -2.44 3.31 7.87
CA GLN A 194 -3.68 3.71 7.20
C GLN A 194 -4.18 5.10 7.65
N ILE A 195 -3.64 5.65 8.75
CA ILE A 195 -4.16 6.83 9.43
C ILE A 195 -3.30 8.06 9.19
N TYR A 196 -1.98 7.95 9.40
CA TYR A 196 -1.07 9.09 9.31
C TYR A 196 -0.58 9.35 7.87
N GLU A 197 0.11 10.45 7.66
CA GLU A 197 0.59 10.96 6.36
C GLU A 197 -0.55 11.12 5.33
N GLY A 198 -1.72 11.53 5.84
CA GLY A 198 -2.98 11.53 5.12
C GLY A 198 -3.66 10.16 5.15
N THR A 199 -4.84 10.10 5.76
CA THR A 199 -5.62 8.87 5.86
C THR A 199 -5.86 8.24 4.49
N ASN A 200 -6.11 6.94 4.44
CA ASN A 200 -6.35 6.25 3.16
C ASN A 200 -7.56 6.83 2.41
N GLY A 201 -8.59 7.31 3.11
CA GLY A 201 -9.68 8.05 2.49
C GLY A 201 -9.24 9.36 1.82
N ILE A 202 -8.29 10.10 2.42
CA ILE A 202 -7.70 11.30 1.81
C ILE A 202 -6.85 10.94 0.59
N GLN A 203 -6.11 9.82 0.60
CA GLN A 203 -5.40 9.33 -0.57
C GLN A 203 -6.38 8.96 -1.70
N ALA A 204 -7.48 8.32 -1.37
CA ALA A 204 -8.52 7.96 -2.33
C ALA A 204 -9.17 9.20 -2.96
N MET A 205 -9.44 10.24 -2.17
CA MET A 205 -9.92 11.53 -2.66
C MET A 205 -8.88 12.27 -3.50
N ASP A 206 -7.60 12.18 -3.17
CA ASP A 206 -6.51 12.74 -3.98
C ASP A 206 -6.43 12.03 -5.34
N LEU A 207 -6.49 10.70 -5.34
CA LEU A 207 -6.50 9.91 -6.58
C LEU A 207 -7.69 10.26 -7.47
N LEU A 208 -8.91 10.01 -7.00
CA LEU A 208 -10.10 10.17 -7.83
C LEU A 208 -10.41 11.64 -8.11
N GLY A 209 -10.46 12.49 -7.08
CA GLY A 209 -10.86 13.87 -7.23
C GLY A 209 -9.84 14.72 -7.98
N ARG A 210 -8.58 14.70 -7.55
CA ARG A 210 -7.55 15.57 -8.13
C ARG A 210 -6.83 14.96 -9.33
N LYS A 211 -6.44 13.69 -9.29
CA LYS A 211 -5.59 13.09 -10.33
C LYS A 211 -6.40 12.57 -11.51
N VAL A 212 -7.65 12.13 -11.27
CA VAL A 212 -8.52 11.62 -12.34
C VAL A 212 -9.54 12.70 -12.77
N VAL A 213 -10.41 13.14 -11.88
CA VAL A 213 -11.53 14.05 -12.25
C VAL A 213 -11.00 15.43 -12.64
N THR A 214 -10.23 16.11 -11.79
CA THR A 214 -9.77 17.48 -12.07
C THR A 214 -8.83 17.55 -13.29
N ASN A 215 -7.96 16.55 -13.48
CA ASN A 215 -7.03 16.49 -14.61
C ASN A 215 -7.60 15.79 -15.84
N GLY A 216 -8.92 15.52 -15.88
CA GLY A 216 -9.59 14.84 -16.99
C GLY A 216 -8.98 13.48 -17.35
N GLY A 217 -8.34 12.81 -16.39
CA GLY A 217 -7.78 11.47 -16.55
C GLY A 217 -6.52 11.34 -17.44
N ALA A 218 -5.78 12.41 -17.69
CA ALA A 218 -4.63 12.38 -18.60
C ALA A 218 -3.55 11.37 -18.15
N ALA A 219 -3.13 11.41 -16.88
CA ALA A 219 -2.14 10.48 -16.34
C ALA A 219 -2.66 9.03 -16.28
N LEU A 220 -3.97 8.83 -16.03
CA LEU A 220 -4.59 7.51 -16.11
C LEU A 220 -4.51 6.95 -17.54
N ARG A 221 -4.81 7.76 -18.56
CA ARG A 221 -4.67 7.31 -19.97
C ARG A 221 -3.23 6.97 -20.34
N GLN A 222 -2.25 7.71 -19.81
CA GLN A 222 -0.84 7.38 -19.98
C GLN A 222 -0.51 6.01 -19.38
N PHE A 223 -0.90 5.76 -18.13
CA PHE A 223 -0.70 4.47 -17.47
C PHE A 223 -1.45 3.33 -18.19
N ALA A 224 -2.67 3.58 -18.62
CA ALA A 224 -3.45 2.62 -19.40
C ALA A 224 -2.79 2.28 -20.74
N SER A 225 -2.21 3.27 -21.43
CA SER A 225 -1.47 3.05 -22.68
C SER A 225 -0.23 2.17 -22.47
N GLU A 226 0.50 2.39 -21.38
CA GLU A 226 1.67 1.56 -21.01
C GLU A 226 1.25 0.11 -20.77
N ILE A 227 0.17 -0.13 -20.01
CA ILE A 227 -0.37 -1.46 -19.75
C ILE A 227 -0.78 -2.16 -21.04
N ARG A 228 -1.50 -1.46 -21.94
CA ARG A 228 -1.92 -2.03 -23.22
C ARG A 228 -0.75 -2.39 -24.12
N HIS A 229 0.24 -1.51 -24.18
CA HIS A 229 1.45 -1.77 -24.95
C HIS A 229 2.17 -3.02 -24.45
N PHE A 230 2.34 -3.16 -23.13
CA PHE A 230 2.90 -4.34 -22.51
C PHE A 230 2.09 -5.60 -22.84
N ALA A 231 0.77 -5.57 -22.69
CA ALA A 231 -0.10 -6.71 -22.96
C ALA A 231 -0.04 -7.18 -24.43
N GLN A 232 0.10 -6.23 -25.38
CA GLN A 232 0.28 -6.54 -26.80
C GLN A 232 1.62 -7.22 -27.08
N GLN A 233 2.68 -6.82 -26.39
CA GLN A 233 4.01 -7.41 -26.56
C GLN A 233 4.16 -8.76 -25.84
N HIS A 234 3.38 -9.00 -24.79
CA HIS A 234 3.47 -10.18 -23.92
C HIS A 234 2.11 -10.90 -23.75
N PRO A 235 1.47 -11.36 -24.85
CA PRO A 235 0.12 -11.94 -24.77
C PRO A 235 0.04 -13.22 -23.92
N ALA A 236 1.16 -13.95 -23.77
CA ALA A 236 1.24 -15.13 -22.92
C ALA A 236 1.30 -14.83 -21.42
N SER A 237 1.55 -13.58 -21.02
CA SER A 237 1.65 -13.13 -19.63
C SER A 237 0.32 -12.54 -19.13
N TYR A 238 -0.79 -13.29 -19.25
CA TYR A 238 -2.13 -12.84 -18.84
C TYR A 238 -2.59 -11.52 -19.50
N GLY A 239 -2.14 -11.27 -20.74
CA GLY A 239 -2.39 -10.00 -21.44
C GLY A 239 -3.87 -9.70 -21.65
N SER A 240 -4.69 -10.72 -21.97
CA SER A 240 -6.15 -10.57 -22.16
C SER A 240 -6.86 -10.24 -20.86
N GLU A 241 -6.51 -10.91 -19.75
CA GLU A 241 -7.08 -10.68 -18.42
C GLU A 241 -6.71 -9.30 -17.88
N LEU A 242 -5.45 -8.89 -18.13
CA LEU A 242 -4.95 -7.57 -17.75
C LEU A 242 -5.69 -6.46 -18.51
N VAL A 243 -5.89 -6.61 -19.82
CA VAL A 243 -6.65 -5.66 -20.65
C VAL A 243 -8.10 -5.59 -20.18
N THR A 244 -8.73 -6.73 -19.89
CA THR A 244 -10.11 -6.77 -19.38
C THR A 244 -10.24 -6.04 -18.03
N ALA A 245 -9.27 -6.21 -17.13
CA ALA A 245 -9.25 -5.50 -15.84
C ALA A 245 -9.07 -3.99 -16.03
N LEU A 246 -8.18 -3.60 -16.95
CA LEU A 246 -7.96 -2.20 -17.32
C LEU A 246 -9.20 -1.54 -17.91
N GLU A 247 -9.90 -2.21 -18.83
CA GLU A 247 -11.15 -1.72 -19.44
C GLU A 247 -12.23 -1.45 -18.40
N ARG A 248 -12.32 -2.29 -17.35
CA ARG A 248 -13.22 -2.06 -16.22
C ARG A 248 -12.86 -0.79 -15.45
N LEU A 249 -11.56 -0.60 -15.18
CA LEU A 249 -11.08 0.62 -14.51
C LEU A 249 -11.41 1.88 -15.35
N GLU A 250 -11.18 1.83 -16.66
CA GLU A 250 -11.48 2.96 -17.55
C GLU A 250 -12.97 3.23 -17.66
N ALA A 251 -13.80 2.18 -17.76
CA ALA A 251 -15.26 2.32 -17.79
C ALA A 251 -15.80 3.00 -16.52
N VAL A 252 -15.32 2.55 -15.34
CA VAL A 252 -15.67 3.17 -14.06
C VAL A 252 -15.16 4.61 -13.99
N SER A 253 -13.94 4.88 -14.47
CA SER A 253 -13.37 6.22 -14.50
C SER A 253 -14.20 7.17 -15.39
N GLY A 254 -14.59 6.72 -16.58
CA GLY A 254 -15.43 7.48 -17.48
C GLY A 254 -16.80 7.79 -16.88
N TRP A 255 -17.44 6.79 -16.27
CA TRP A 255 -18.70 6.97 -15.56
C TRP A 255 -18.58 7.98 -14.41
N LEU A 256 -17.54 7.90 -13.58
CA LEU A 256 -17.31 8.82 -12.46
C LEU A 256 -17.01 10.26 -12.93
N LEU A 257 -16.32 10.42 -14.04
CA LEU A 257 -16.11 11.74 -14.66
C LEU A 257 -17.45 12.42 -15.02
N GLU A 258 -18.43 11.66 -15.51
CA GLU A 258 -19.75 12.19 -15.81
C GLU A 258 -20.59 12.43 -14.53
N GLN A 259 -20.54 11.50 -13.56
CA GLN A 259 -21.27 11.66 -12.28
C GLN A 259 -20.78 12.88 -11.50
N ALA A 260 -19.48 13.15 -11.50
CA ALA A 260 -18.89 14.29 -10.81
C ALA A 260 -19.39 15.65 -11.31
N LYS A 261 -19.89 15.72 -12.56
CA LYS A 261 -20.52 16.93 -13.12
C LYS A 261 -21.91 17.18 -12.54
N ALA A 262 -22.63 16.12 -12.20
CA ALA A 262 -23.98 16.18 -11.69
C ALA A 262 -24.05 16.25 -10.16
N ASP A 263 -23.17 15.51 -9.48
CA ASP A 263 -23.09 15.45 -8.01
C ASP A 263 -21.63 15.41 -7.53
N ALA A 264 -21.20 16.48 -6.88
CA ALA A 264 -19.85 16.58 -6.30
C ALA A 264 -19.58 15.50 -5.21
N ASN A 265 -20.63 14.98 -4.55
CA ASN A 265 -20.48 13.93 -3.54
C ASN A 265 -20.22 12.54 -4.14
N ALA A 266 -20.54 12.32 -5.42
CA ALA A 266 -20.30 11.05 -6.10
C ALA A 266 -18.81 10.65 -6.05
N VAL A 267 -17.90 11.62 -6.17
CA VAL A 267 -16.45 11.40 -6.05
C VAL A 267 -16.09 10.85 -4.68
N GLY A 268 -16.60 11.49 -3.61
CA GLY A 268 -16.33 11.06 -2.23
C GLY A 268 -16.89 9.68 -1.92
N ALA A 269 -18.10 9.39 -2.41
CA ALA A 269 -18.77 8.12 -2.18
C ALA A 269 -18.05 6.92 -2.83
N ALA A 270 -17.39 7.14 -3.98
CA ALA A 270 -16.74 6.09 -4.75
C ALA A 270 -15.22 5.99 -4.52
N ALA A 271 -14.61 6.99 -3.89
CA ALA A 271 -13.16 7.17 -3.90
C ALA A 271 -12.37 5.95 -3.37
N VAL A 272 -12.79 5.36 -2.27
CA VAL A 272 -12.07 4.23 -1.64
C VAL A 272 -12.15 2.99 -2.52
N GLU A 273 -13.34 2.63 -2.98
CA GLU A 273 -13.54 1.47 -3.86
C GLU A 273 -12.82 1.65 -5.20
N TYR A 274 -12.81 2.86 -5.73
CA TYR A 274 -12.07 3.20 -6.93
C TYR A 274 -10.55 3.02 -6.73
N LEU A 275 -10.01 3.47 -5.60
CA LEU A 275 -8.60 3.28 -5.28
C LEU A 275 -8.25 1.79 -5.18
N HIS A 276 -9.09 0.98 -4.58
CA HIS A 276 -8.88 -0.47 -4.50
C HIS A 276 -8.93 -1.12 -5.88
N LEU A 277 -9.91 -0.76 -6.72
CA LEU A 277 -9.98 -1.23 -8.11
C LEU A 277 -8.69 -0.88 -8.86
N PHE A 278 -8.21 0.36 -8.73
CA PHE A 278 -6.95 0.82 -9.33
C PHE A 278 -5.75 -0.02 -8.82
N GLY A 279 -5.68 -0.22 -7.51
CA GLY A 279 -4.63 -1.01 -6.86
C GLY A 279 -4.55 -2.44 -7.39
N TYR A 280 -5.69 -3.10 -7.56
CA TYR A 280 -5.75 -4.44 -8.15
C TYR A 280 -5.26 -4.47 -9.60
N VAL A 281 -5.63 -3.49 -10.43
CA VAL A 281 -5.15 -3.39 -11.81
C VAL A 281 -3.64 -3.15 -11.86
N ALA A 282 -3.13 -2.25 -11.01
CA ALA A 282 -1.70 -1.98 -10.90
C ALA A 282 -0.92 -3.23 -10.47
N TYR A 283 -1.42 -3.99 -9.49
CA TYR A 283 -0.79 -5.24 -9.05
C TYR A 283 -0.86 -6.32 -10.14
N ALA A 284 -1.98 -6.46 -10.84
CA ALA A 284 -2.09 -7.39 -11.96
C ALA A 284 -1.04 -7.07 -13.05
N TYR A 285 -0.82 -5.78 -13.32
CA TYR A 285 0.24 -5.34 -14.24
C TYR A 285 1.63 -5.73 -13.73
N MET A 286 1.92 -5.53 -12.44
CA MET A 286 3.21 -5.92 -11.87
C MET A 286 3.42 -7.44 -11.94
N TRP A 287 2.40 -8.24 -11.61
CA TRP A 287 2.47 -9.70 -11.72
C TRP A 287 2.67 -10.18 -13.16
N ALA A 288 2.04 -9.53 -14.12
CA ALA A 288 2.25 -9.86 -15.53
C ALA A 288 3.68 -9.54 -16.02
N ARG A 289 4.33 -8.55 -15.42
CA ARG A 289 5.74 -8.17 -15.72
C ARG A 289 6.78 -9.09 -15.08
N MET A 290 6.47 -9.72 -13.95
CA MET A 290 7.34 -10.68 -13.26
C MET A 290 7.32 -12.05 -13.90
#